data_1b7c03b324970ee7ff1fad566514a6df
#
_entry.id   1b7c03b324970ee7ff1fad566514a6df
#
_cell.length_a   1.000
_cell.length_b   1.000
_cell.length_c   1.000
_cell.angle_alpha   90.00
_cell.angle_beta   90.00
_cell.angle_gamma   90.00
#
_symmetry.space_group_name_H-M   'P 1'
#
loop_
_entity.id
_entity.type
_entity.pdbx_description
1 polymer ?
#
loop_
_entity_poly.entity_id
_entity_poly.type
_entity_poly.pdbx_seq_one_letter_code
_entity_poly.pdbx_strand_id
1 'polypeptide(L)'
;MTSAPTALAAEAGRATGRPPGRRPPKAVIGALVALTKPRIIELLLVTTVPTMLLAQRGLPSLKLVLVTLIGGTFAAGSANTINCYFDRDIDAVMKRTARRPLVNKQGMVKPTEALIWGIALGAGATLLLGLEANWLAASLADAAIGFYVFVYTLLLKRRSPANIVIGGAAGCFPVLVGWAAVKGTVAVPAIVLFAVIFLWTPPHFWALAMKFKDDYARANVPMLPVVASPAAVTRKIVLYSYAMVAATLFLAPYAGWLYTAAAVGLGAWFLLEAHRLDAQVRTDGTDKPFPMRLFHLSIAYLTLLFVVVAVAALLPVGRW
;
A
#
# COMPACT_ATOMS: atom_id res chain seq x y z
N MET A 1 -4.82 36.08 61.45
CA MET A 1 -3.62 36.48 60.70
C MET A 1 -3.50 35.44 59.58
N THR A 2 -4.26 35.53 58.61
CA THR A 2 -4.30 36.18 57.30
C THR A 2 -3.01 36.05 56.51
N SER A 3 -3.14 35.34 55.44
CA SER A 3 -2.86 35.67 54.06
C SER A 3 -1.78 34.83 53.48
N ALA A 4 -1.95 34.31 52.43
CA ALA A 4 -2.12 34.52 51.03
C ALA A 4 -1.56 33.30 50.26
N PRO A 5 -2.31 32.72 49.40
CA PRO A 5 -1.79 31.95 48.28
C PRO A 5 -2.40 32.49 46.98
N THR A 6 -1.96 33.65 46.49
CA THR A 6 -2.57 34.27 45.30
C THR A 6 -1.54 34.66 44.25
N ALA A 7 -0.26 34.31 44.37
CA ALA A 7 0.76 34.70 43.39
C ALA A 7 1.18 33.57 42.44
N LEU A 8 0.97 32.30 42.77
CA LEU A 8 1.39 31.17 41.92
C LEU A 8 0.36 30.74 40.86
N ALA A 9 -0.88 31.19 40.93
CA ALA A 9 -1.91 30.87 39.95
C ALA A 9 -1.93 31.83 38.74
N ALA A 10 -1.25 32.99 38.83
CA ALA A 10 -1.24 34.00 37.78
C ALA A 10 -0.14 33.81 36.73
N GLU A 11 0.86 32.96 36.98
CA GLU A 11 1.96 32.69 36.01
C GLU A 11 1.73 31.51 35.08
N ALA A 12 0.80 30.61 35.38
CA ALA A 12 0.43 29.49 34.51
C ALA A 12 -0.41 29.86 33.26
N GLY A 13 -0.81 31.12 33.14
CA GLY A 13 -1.71 31.62 32.07
C GLY A 13 -1.03 32.33 30.89
N ARG A 14 0.29 32.52 30.93
CA ARG A 14 1.05 33.00 29.75
C ARG A 14 1.60 31.87 28.91
N ALA A 15 0.72 31.00 28.41
CA ALA A 15 1.03 30.17 27.25
C ALA A 15 1.29 31.15 26.10
N THR A 16 2.51 31.16 25.63
CA THR A 16 3.07 31.95 24.56
C THR A 16 2.14 31.96 23.33
N GLY A 17 1.27 32.95 23.26
CA GLY A 17 0.53 33.34 22.07
C GLY A 17 1.48 33.90 21.02
N ARG A 18 2.31 33.05 20.44
CA ARG A 18 3.01 33.38 19.20
C ARG A 18 1.93 33.46 18.13
N PRO A 19 1.74 34.61 17.46
CA PRO A 19 0.81 34.69 16.34
C PRO A 19 1.19 33.57 15.35
N PRO A 20 0.23 32.96 14.64
CA PRO A 20 0.50 31.91 13.68
C PRO A 20 1.49 32.47 12.66
N GLY A 21 2.77 32.14 12.83
CA GLY A 21 3.85 32.57 11.97
C GLY A 21 3.52 32.15 10.54
N ARG A 22 3.81 32.99 9.58
CA ARG A 22 3.63 32.74 8.13
C ARG A 22 4.22 31.37 7.81
N ARG A 23 3.38 30.41 7.42
CA ARG A 23 3.81 29.05 7.07
C ARG A 23 4.74 29.12 5.86
N PRO A 24 6.00 28.67 5.93
CA PRO A 24 6.92 28.77 4.79
C PRO A 24 6.37 27.92 3.62
N PRO A 25 6.24 28.45 2.39
CA PRO A 25 5.67 27.71 1.26
C PRO A 25 6.35 26.35 1.02
N LYS A 26 7.69 26.30 1.12
CA LYS A 26 8.45 25.05 0.97
C LYS A 26 8.05 23.98 2.01
N ALA A 27 7.79 24.38 3.26
CA ALA A 27 7.37 23.46 4.31
C ALA A 27 5.94 22.92 4.06
N VAL A 28 5.03 23.77 3.57
CA VAL A 28 3.68 23.35 3.18
C VAL A 28 3.71 22.36 2.03
N ILE A 29 4.47 22.67 0.97
CA ILE A 29 4.64 21.74 -0.18
C ILE A 29 5.24 20.42 0.29
N GLY A 30 6.32 20.44 1.08
CA GLY A 30 6.92 19.23 1.63
C GLY A 30 5.94 18.40 2.46
N ALA A 31 5.08 19.05 3.24
CA ALA A 31 4.03 18.39 4.02
C ALA A 31 2.93 17.78 3.12
N LEU A 32 2.50 18.47 2.06
CA LEU A 32 1.54 17.96 1.07
C LEU A 32 2.11 16.73 0.34
N VAL A 33 3.38 16.78 -0.09
CA VAL A 33 4.06 15.63 -0.68
C VAL A 33 4.18 14.47 0.32
N ALA A 34 4.48 14.73 1.59
CA ALA A 34 4.56 13.68 2.60
C ALA A 34 3.21 12.95 2.83
N LEU A 35 2.07 13.62 2.61
CA LEU A 35 0.74 13.00 2.68
C LEU A 35 0.50 11.99 1.57
N THR A 36 1.14 12.11 0.40
CA THR A 36 1.03 11.15 -0.70
C THR A 36 1.72 9.82 -0.40
N LYS A 37 2.56 9.75 0.65
CA LYS A 37 3.33 8.57 1.07
C LYS A 37 4.23 8.02 -0.05
N PRO A 38 5.23 8.74 -0.56
CA PRO A 38 6.02 8.37 -1.74
C PRO A 38 6.61 6.95 -1.69
N ARG A 39 7.09 6.49 -0.52
CA ARG A 39 7.66 5.14 -0.34
C ARG A 39 6.69 3.99 -0.66
N ILE A 40 5.39 4.22 -0.52
CA ILE A 40 4.37 3.20 -0.88
C ILE A 40 4.17 3.20 -2.39
N ILE A 41 4.28 4.35 -3.02
CA ILE A 41 4.12 4.50 -4.47
C ILE A 41 5.23 3.75 -5.23
N GLU A 42 6.46 3.69 -4.71
CA GLU A 42 7.57 2.97 -5.32
C GLU A 42 7.21 1.51 -5.64
N LEU A 43 6.59 0.79 -4.70
CA LEU A 43 6.19 -0.60 -4.93
C LEU A 43 5.10 -0.73 -6.01
N LEU A 44 4.18 0.24 -6.08
CA LEU A 44 3.15 0.27 -7.12
C LEU A 44 3.77 0.46 -8.50
N LEU A 45 4.80 1.28 -8.62
CA LEU A 45 5.51 1.52 -9.87
C LEU A 45 6.30 0.29 -10.32
N VAL A 46 6.92 -0.43 -9.38
CA VAL A 46 7.66 -1.67 -9.64
C VAL A 46 6.76 -2.76 -10.25
N THR A 47 5.48 -2.78 -9.97
CA THR A 47 4.54 -3.75 -10.55
C THR A 47 3.95 -3.29 -11.89
N THR A 48 3.83 -1.98 -12.11
CA THR A 48 3.20 -1.41 -13.31
C THR A 48 4.06 -1.62 -14.56
N VAL A 49 5.35 -1.25 -14.52
CA VAL A 49 6.22 -1.33 -15.69
C VAL A 49 6.38 -2.76 -16.22
N PRO A 50 6.70 -3.78 -15.40
CA PRO A 50 6.74 -5.17 -15.86
C PRO A 50 5.44 -5.63 -16.50
N THR A 51 4.29 -5.17 -15.97
CA THR A 51 2.99 -5.49 -16.55
C THR A 51 2.82 -4.85 -17.92
N MET A 52 3.26 -3.60 -18.11
CA MET A 52 3.25 -2.94 -19.42
C MET A 52 4.16 -3.66 -20.43
N LEU A 53 5.34 -4.13 -20.00
CA LEU A 53 6.25 -4.94 -20.83
C LEU A 53 5.58 -6.26 -21.24
N LEU A 54 4.94 -6.95 -20.31
CA LEU A 54 4.21 -8.18 -20.60
C LEU A 54 3.03 -7.94 -21.57
N ALA A 55 2.28 -6.86 -21.36
CA ALA A 55 1.18 -6.48 -22.22
C ALA A 55 1.67 -6.19 -23.65
N GLN A 56 2.77 -5.44 -23.79
CA GLN A 56 3.35 -5.08 -25.09
C GLN A 56 4.06 -6.25 -25.77
N ARG A 57 4.51 -7.26 -24.99
CA ARG A 57 5.44 -8.29 -25.48
C ARG A 57 6.75 -7.69 -26.02
N GLY A 58 7.22 -6.62 -25.36
CA GLY A 58 8.35 -5.81 -25.76
C GLY A 58 8.39 -4.48 -24.99
N LEU A 59 9.06 -3.48 -25.55
CA LEU A 59 9.17 -2.15 -24.95
C LEU A 59 7.99 -1.26 -25.40
N PRO A 60 7.12 -0.81 -24.48
CA PRO A 60 6.16 0.26 -24.76
C PRO A 60 6.89 1.58 -25.06
N SER A 61 6.23 2.54 -25.70
CA SER A 61 6.82 3.87 -25.88
C SER A 61 7.14 4.51 -24.54
N LEU A 62 8.30 5.17 -24.44
CA LEU A 62 8.74 5.85 -23.21
C LEU A 62 7.69 6.87 -22.74
N LYS A 63 7.03 7.58 -23.69
CA LYS A 63 5.94 8.52 -23.37
C LYS A 63 4.84 7.80 -22.60
N LEU A 64 4.36 6.66 -23.10
CA LEU A 64 3.26 5.91 -22.46
C LEU A 64 3.67 5.41 -21.06
N VAL A 65 4.90 4.93 -20.90
CA VAL A 65 5.42 4.50 -19.59
C VAL A 65 5.41 5.69 -18.62
N LEU A 66 5.96 6.85 -19.01
CA LEU A 66 6.01 8.03 -18.15
C LEU A 66 4.62 8.55 -17.79
N VAL A 67 3.70 8.62 -18.76
CA VAL A 67 2.29 9.00 -18.53
C VAL A 67 1.64 8.06 -17.50
N THR A 68 1.80 6.76 -17.69
CA THR A 68 1.21 5.75 -16.79
C THR A 68 1.81 5.84 -15.37
N LEU A 69 3.12 6.03 -15.24
CA LEU A 69 3.79 6.17 -13.95
C LEU A 69 3.39 7.46 -13.23
N ILE A 70 3.35 8.59 -13.93
CA ILE A 70 2.96 9.88 -13.34
C ILE A 70 1.47 9.85 -12.95
N GLY A 71 0.60 9.38 -13.85
CA GLY A 71 -0.83 9.24 -13.57
C GLY A 71 -1.11 8.28 -12.41
N GLY A 72 -0.43 7.13 -12.38
CA GLY A 72 -0.51 6.18 -11.27
C GLY A 72 0.00 6.77 -9.94
N THR A 73 1.07 7.58 -10.00
CA THR A 73 1.60 8.31 -8.83
C THR A 73 0.59 9.32 -8.31
N PHE A 74 -0.08 10.05 -9.19
CA PHE A 74 -1.12 11.01 -8.81
C PHE A 74 -2.33 10.30 -8.20
N ALA A 75 -2.79 9.19 -8.81
CA ALA A 75 -3.90 8.40 -8.28
C ALA A 75 -3.59 7.82 -6.88
N ALA A 76 -2.42 7.20 -6.72
CA ALA A 76 -2.00 6.67 -5.42
C ALA A 76 -1.79 7.79 -4.38
N GLY A 77 -1.23 8.93 -4.80
CA GLY A 77 -1.08 10.14 -3.98
C GLY A 77 -2.42 10.71 -3.53
N SER A 78 -3.40 10.77 -4.43
CA SER A 78 -4.79 11.14 -4.14
C SER A 78 -5.37 10.24 -3.05
N ALA A 79 -5.40 8.93 -3.30
CA ALA A 79 -5.95 7.94 -2.37
C ALA A 79 -5.29 8.02 -0.98
N ASN A 80 -3.95 8.11 -0.92
CA ASN A 80 -3.20 8.23 0.32
C ASN A 80 -3.48 9.52 1.07
N THR A 81 -3.58 10.65 0.37
CA THR A 81 -3.84 11.97 0.98
C THR A 81 -5.25 12.03 1.57
N ILE A 82 -6.25 11.55 0.81
CA ILE A 82 -7.63 11.47 1.28
C ILE A 82 -7.75 10.49 2.46
N ASN A 83 -7.04 9.36 2.43
CA ASN A 83 -6.95 8.45 3.57
C ASN A 83 -6.37 9.15 4.81
N CYS A 84 -5.29 9.92 4.68
CA CYS A 84 -4.73 10.69 5.80
C CYS A 84 -5.72 11.72 6.36
N TYR A 85 -6.56 12.31 5.52
CA TYR A 85 -7.62 13.21 5.96
C TYR A 85 -8.66 12.51 6.84
N PHE A 86 -9.15 11.34 6.42
CA PHE A 86 -10.15 10.58 7.19
C PHE A 86 -9.58 9.90 8.43
N ASP A 87 -8.32 9.46 8.39
CA ASP A 87 -7.67 8.71 9.47
C ASP A 87 -6.94 9.59 10.50
N ARG A 88 -7.02 10.93 10.41
CA ARG A 88 -6.25 11.84 11.27
C ARG A 88 -6.45 11.62 12.77
N ASP A 89 -7.63 11.14 13.19
CA ASP A 89 -7.97 10.81 14.57
C ASP A 89 -7.22 9.55 15.05
N ILE A 90 -7.31 8.45 14.31
CA ILE A 90 -6.59 7.21 14.64
C ILE A 90 -5.08 7.36 14.46
N ASP A 91 -4.64 8.13 13.48
CA ASP A 91 -3.23 8.43 13.25
C ASP A 91 -2.59 9.17 14.45
N ALA A 92 -3.36 9.98 15.16
CA ALA A 92 -2.91 10.68 16.36
C ALA A 92 -2.61 9.74 17.54
N VAL A 93 -3.31 8.63 17.62
CA VAL A 93 -3.18 7.64 18.71
C VAL A 93 -2.05 6.65 18.44
N MET A 94 -1.74 6.35 17.18
CA MET A 94 -0.72 5.39 16.79
C MET A 94 0.67 6.01 16.80
N LYS A 95 1.63 5.42 17.53
CA LYS A 95 3.02 5.91 17.61
C LYS A 95 3.67 6.07 16.22
N ARG A 96 3.40 5.12 15.32
CA ARG A 96 3.95 5.10 13.96
C ARG A 96 3.48 6.27 13.10
N THR A 97 2.27 6.78 13.30
CA THR A 97 1.62 7.79 12.44
C THR A 97 1.44 9.14 13.11
N ALA A 98 1.72 9.27 14.41
CA ALA A 98 1.58 10.50 15.19
C ALA A 98 2.40 11.70 14.64
N ARG A 99 3.41 11.44 13.80
CA ARG A 99 4.25 12.48 13.19
C ARG A 99 3.75 12.93 11.80
N ARG A 100 2.62 12.39 11.33
CA ARG A 100 2.06 12.80 10.02
C ARG A 100 1.69 14.28 10.00
N PRO A 101 1.79 14.97 8.85
CA PRO A 101 1.54 16.42 8.75
C PRO A 101 0.18 16.89 9.25
N LEU A 102 -0.87 16.06 9.11
CA LEU A 102 -2.23 16.37 9.59
C LEU A 102 -2.42 16.11 11.09
N VAL A 103 -1.54 15.34 11.72
CA VAL A 103 -1.60 14.98 13.14
C VAL A 103 -0.69 15.89 13.95
N ASN A 104 0.46 16.25 13.38
CA ASN A 104 1.44 17.10 14.04
C ASN A 104 0.87 18.49 14.29
N LYS A 105 0.82 18.89 15.58
CA LYS A 105 0.27 20.19 16.07
C LYS A 105 0.96 21.43 15.46
N GLN A 106 1.97 21.28 14.61
CA GLN A 106 2.65 22.40 13.96
C GLN A 106 1.80 23.12 12.88
N GLY A 107 0.61 22.61 12.56
CA GLY A 107 -0.35 23.28 11.68
C GLY A 107 0.15 23.56 10.26
N MET A 108 1.10 22.76 9.76
CA MET A 108 1.72 22.98 8.44
C MET A 108 0.72 22.86 7.29
N VAL A 109 -0.27 21.97 7.41
CA VAL A 109 -1.33 21.75 6.41
C VAL A 109 -2.66 21.70 7.14
N LYS A 110 -3.65 22.46 6.66
CA LYS A 110 -5.03 22.34 7.14
C LYS A 110 -5.70 21.09 6.55
N PRO A 111 -6.64 20.45 7.27
CA PRO A 111 -7.37 19.31 6.74
C PRO A 111 -8.04 19.58 5.38
N THR A 112 -8.63 20.77 5.22
CA THR A 112 -9.24 21.18 3.94
C THR A 112 -8.23 21.31 2.81
N GLU A 113 -7.02 21.84 3.07
CA GLU A 113 -5.94 21.94 2.09
C GLU A 113 -5.48 20.54 1.64
N ALA A 114 -5.38 19.60 2.59
CA ALA A 114 -5.05 18.21 2.26
C ALA A 114 -6.14 17.54 1.41
N LEU A 115 -7.42 17.75 1.74
CA LEU A 115 -8.53 17.19 0.97
C LEU A 115 -8.56 17.75 -0.46
N ILE A 116 -8.43 19.07 -0.62
CA ILE A 116 -8.36 19.73 -1.94
C ILE A 116 -7.16 19.20 -2.73
N TRP A 117 -6.00 19.06 -2.09
CA TRP A 117 -4.81 18.49 -2.73
C TRP A 117 -5.05 17.05 -3.20
N GLY A 118 -5.66 16.20 -2.36
CA GLY A 118 -6.01 14.84 -2.72
C GLY A 118 -6.96 14.76 -3.92
N ILE A 119 -8.01 15.60 -3.94
CA ILE A 119 -8.97 15.68 -5.06
C ILE A 119 -8.27 16.19 -6.34
N ALA A 120 -7.43 17.22 -6.23
CA ALA A 120 -6.70 17.76 -7.37
C ALA A 120 -5.75 16.73 -7.99
N LEU A 121 -5.06 15.92 -7.17
CA LEU A 121 -4.24 14.81 -7.65
C LEU A 121 -5.08 13.75 -8.37
N GLY A 122 -6.27 13.40 -7.84
CA GLY A 122 -7.19 12.46 -8.49
C GLY A 122 -7.63 12.96 -9.86
N ALA A 123 -8.13 14.21 -9.93
CA ALA A 123 -8.52 14.83 -11.20
C ALA A 123 -7.34 14.90 -12.20
N GLY A 124 -6.14 15.24 -11.71
CA GLY A 124 -4.92 15.23 -12.53
C GLY A 124 -4.57 13.84 -13.06
N ALA A 125 -4.76 12.78 -12.25
CA ALA A 125 -4.56 11.40 -12.69
C ALA A 125 -5.55 11.01 -13.79
N THR A 126 -6.84 11.30 -13.59
CA THR A 126 -7.92 11.01 -14.55
C THR A 126 -7.66 11.68 -15.89
N LEU A 127 -7.37 12.99 -15.86
CA LEU A 127 -7.12 13.76 -17.08
C LEU A 127 -5.84 13.28 -17.81
N LEU A 128 -4.74 13.09 -17.08
CA LEU A 128 -3.48 12.66 -17.68
C LEU A 128 -3.60 11.27 -18.32
N LEU A 129 -4.16 10.30 -17.58
CA LEU A 129 -4.34 8.94 -18.10
C LEU A 129 -5.39 8.90 -19.22
N GLY A 130 -6.51 9.61 -19.08
CA GLY A 130 -7.59 9.61 -20.07
C GLY A 130 -7.17 10.21 -21.41
N LEU A 131 -6.46 11.33 -21.39
CA LEU A 131 -6.07 12.05 -22.59
C LEU A 131 -4.80 11.50 -23.26
N GLU A 132 -3.84 11.02 -22.46
CA GLU A 132 -2.52 10.63 -22.97
C GLU A 132 -2.31 9.11 -23.08
N ALA A 133 -3.14 8.30 -22.41
CA ALA A 133 -3.16 6.85 -22.56
C ALA A 133 -4.51 6.38 -23.11
N ASN A 134 -5.49 6.14 -22.23
CA ASN A 134 -6.88 5.87 -22.62
C ASN A 134 -7.82 5.96 -21.39
N TRP A 135 -9.13 6.10 -21.67
CA TRP A 135 -10.14 6.26 -20.62
C TRP A 135 -10.36 5.00 -19.77
N LEU A 136 -10.01 3.81 -20.26
CA LEU A 136 -10.07 2.60 -19.45
C LEU A 136 -9.02 2.61 -18.35
N ALA A 137 -7.77 3.00 -18.68
CA ALA A 137 -6.71 3.14 -17.69
C ALA A 137 -7.07 4.21 -16.63
N ALA A 138 -7.64 5.35 -17.06
CA ALA A 138 -8.14 6.38 -16.16
C ALA A 138 -9.24 5.85 -15.24
N SER A 139 -10.27 5.18 -15.78
CA SER A 139 -11.38 4.62 -14.99
C SER A 139 -10.92 3.57 -13.98
N LEU A 140 -9.93 2.75 -14.31
CA LEU A 140 -9.33 1.79 -13.39
C LEU A 140 -8.55 2.48 -12.26
N ALA A 141 -7.85 3.59 -12.56
CA ALA A 141 -7.18 4.39 -11.54
C ALA A 141 -8.19 5.08 -10.61
N ASP A 142 -9.29 5.60 -11.15
CA ASP A 142 -10.38 6.19 -10.37
C ASP A 142 -11.09 5.15 -9.51
N ALA A 143 -11.31 3.93 -10.05
CA ALA A 143 -11.84 2.81 -9.30
C ALA A 143 -10.92 2.42 -8.12
N ALA A 144 -9.60 2.46 -8.31
CA ALA A 144 -8.64 2.24 -7.23
C ALA A 144 -8.75 3.30 -6.12
N ILE A 145 -8.84 4.59 -6.50
CA ILE A 145 -9.03 5.70 -5.54
C ILE A 145 -10.34 5.50 -4.78
N GLY A 146 -11.44 5.27 -5.48
CA GLY A 146 -12.77 5.08 -4.90
C GLY A 146 -12.80 3.86 -3.96
N PHE A 147 -12.24 2.73 -4.39
CA PHE A 147 -12.17 1.53 -3.58
C PHE A 147 -11.34 1.74 -2.31
N TYR A 148 -10.18 2.38 -2.43
CA TYR A 148 -9.31 2.66 -1.29
C TYR A 148 -9.97 3.62 -0.28
N VAL A 149 -10.63 4.67 -0.75
CA VAL A 149 -11.28 5.67 0.10
C VAL A 149 -12.57 5.12 0.71
N PHE A 150 -13.51 4.68 -0.11
CA PHE A 150 -14.85 4.33 0.36
C PHE A 150 -14.89 2.93 0.97
N VAL A 151 -14.34 1.92 0.29
CA VAL A 151 -14.42 0.53 0.78
C VAL A 151 -13.41 0.29 1.89
N TYR A 152 -12.11 0.55 1.64
CA TYR A 152 -11.09 0.27 2.65
C TYR A 152 -11.14 1.25 3.81
N THR A 153 -10.98 2.58 3.55
CA THR A 153 -10.78 3.56 4.62
C THR A 153 -12.05 3.79 5.44
N LEU A 154 -13.19 4.05 4.77
CA LEU A 154 -14.42 4.43 5.45
C LEU A 154 -15.25 3.23 5.94
N LEU A 155 -15.33 2.16 5.14
CA LEU A 155 -16.19 1.02 5.46
C LEU A 155 -15.47 -0.03 6.30
N LEU A 156 -14.31 -0.54 5.86
CA LEU A 156 -13.73 -1.77 6.40
C LEU A 156 -12.71 -1.52 7.51
N LYS A 157 -11.84 -0.52 7.40
CA LYS A 157 -10.66 -0.35 8.24
C LYS A 157 -10.96 -0.35 9.73
N ARG A 158 -12.07 0.28 10.12
CA ARG A 158 -12.48 0.45 11.52
C ARG A 158 -13.47 -0.61 11.99
N ARG A 159 -14.00 -1.47 11.09
CA ARG A 159 -15.15 -2.33 11.39
C ARG A 159 -14.87 -3.82 11.20
N SER A 160 -13.89 -4.19 10.37
CA SER A 160 -13.72 -5.58 9.98
C SER A 160 -12.30 -6.08 10.09
N PRO A 161 -12.05 -7.27 10.64
CA PRO A 161 -10.74 -7.95 10.57
C PRO A 161 -10.32 -8.32 9.14
N ALA A 162 -11.27 -8.38 8.21
CA ALA A 162 -11.01 -8.61 6.79
C ALA A 162 -10.56 -7.33 6.04
N ASN A 163 -10.37 -6.22 6.75
CA ASN A 163 -10.02 -4.93 6.18
C ASN A 163 -8.81 -4.98 5.23
N ILE A 164 -7.78 -5.75 5.58
CA ILE A 164 -6.57 -5.92 4.75
C ILE A 164 -6.83 -6.85 3.58
N VAL A 165 -7.61 -7.92 3.75
CA VAL A 165 -7.89 -8.85 2.66
C VAL A 165 -8.66 -8.14 1.55
N ILE A 166 -9.79 -7.55 1.89
CA ILE A 166 -10.64 -6.86 0.91
C ILE A 166 -9.99 -5.55 0.48
N GLY A 167 -9.54 -4.73 1.45
CA GLY A 167 -8.94 -3.44 1.19
C GLY A 167 -7.64 -3.50 0.37
N GLY A 168 -6.93 -4.62 0.46
CA GLY A 168 -5.72 -4.90 -0.34
C GLY A 168 -5.95 -4.87 -1.84
N ALA A 169 -7.18 -5.10 -2.31
CA ALA A 169 -7.54 -5.00 -3.72
C ALA A 169 -7.18 -3.64 -4.34
N ALA A 170 -7.26 -2.54 -3.57
CA ALA A 170 -6.86 -1.22 -4.06
C ALA A 170 -5.40 -1.19 -4.55
N GLY A 171 -4.49 -1.90 -3.86
CA GLY A 171 -3.08 -2.01 -4.23
C GLY A 171 -2.80 -2.89 -5.45
N CYS A 172 -3.82 -3.59 -5.97
CA CYS A 172 -3.69 -4.47 -7.13
C CYS A 172 -4.03 -3.77 -8.45
N PHE A 173 -4.71 -2.62 -8.42
CA PHE A 173 -5.12 -1.89 -9.63
C PHE A 173 -3.96 -1.43 -10.53
N PRO A 174 -2.75 -1.11 -10.03
CA PRO A 174 -1.65 -0.68 -10.88
C PRO A 174 -1.34 -1.63 -12.03
N VAL A 175 -1.47 -2.95 -11.85
CA VAL A 175 -1.27 -3.91 -12.93
C VAL A 175 -2.39 -3.87 -13.97
N LEU A 176 -3.64 -3.60 -13.55
CA LEU A 176 -4.75 -3.40 -14.48
C LEU A 176 -4.59 -2.11 -15.27
N VAL A 177 -4.19 -1.01 -14.59
CA VAL A 177 -3.93 0.29 -15.21
C VAL A 177 -2.78 0.17 -16.22
N GLY A 178 -1.67 -0.46 -15.85
CA GLY A 178 -0.52 -0.67 -16.73
C GLY A 178 -0.86 -1.51 -17.95
N TRP A 179 -1.64 -2.58 -17.78
CA TRP A 179 -2.12 -3.41 -18.89
C TRP A 179 -3.06 -2.62 -19.80
N ALA A 180 -4.07 -1.96 -19.23
CA ALA A 180 -5.07 -1.19 -19.96
C ALA A 180 -4.44 -0.01 -20.72
N ALA A 181 -3.44 0.66 -20.16
CA ALA A 181 -2.72 1.73 -20.83
C ALA A 181 -2.09 1.28 -22.14
N VAL A 182 -1.58 0.03 -22.19
CA VAL A 182 -0.93 -0.54 -23.38
C VAL A 182 -1.95 -1.12 -24.36
N LYS A 183 -2.97 -1.84 -23.88
CA LYS A 183 -3.86 -2.66 -24.71
C LYS A 183 -5.26 -2.07 -24.93
N GLY A 184 -5.66 -1.07 -24.14
CA GLY A 184 -7.04 -0.56 -24.16
C GLY A 184 -8.09 -1.58 -23.67
N THR A 185 -7.66 -2.69 -23.09
CA THR A 185 -8.53 -3.78 -22.59
C THR A 185 -7.98 -4.35 -21.29
N VAL A 186 -8.78 -5.16 -20.60
CA VAL A 186 -8.34 -6.01 -19.49
C VAL A 186 -8.34 -7.46 -19.96
N ALA A 187 -7.21 -8.16 -19.81
CA ALA A 187 -7.05 -9.54 -20.24
C ALA A 187 -6.64 -10.45 -19.09
N VAL A 188 -6.75 -11.77 -19.30
CA VAL A 188 -6.46 -12.80 -18.29
C VAL A 188 -5.12 -12.59 -17.58
N PRO A 189 -3.99 -12.30 -18.26
CA PRO A 189 -2.71 -12.10 -17.56
C PRO A 189 -2.76 -10.94 -16.55
N ALA A 190 -3.46 -9.85 -16.86
CA ALA A 190 -3.61 -8.73 -15.94
C ALA A 190 -4.45 -9.10 -14.70
N ILE A 191 -5.50 -9.92 -14.89
CA ILE A 191 -6.33 -10.44 -13.80
C ILE A 191 -5.52 -11.39 -12.92
N VAL A 192 -4.67 -12.25 -13.51
CA VAL A 192 -3.76 -13.14 -12.77
C VAL A 192 -2.77 -12.32 -11.94
N LEU A 193 -2.13 -11.29 -12.51
CA LEU A 193 -1.22 -10.41 -11.77
C LEU A 193 -1.94 -9.65 -10.64
N PHE A 194 -3.17 -9.21 -10.89
CA PHE A 194 -4.04 -8.65 -9.84
C PHE A 194 -4.26 -9.66 -8.70
N ALA A 195 -4.62 -10.91 -9.03
CA ALA A 195 -4.84 -11.97 -8.05
C ALA A 195 -3.57 -12.29 -7.25
N VAL A 196 -2.39 -12.30 -7.90
CA VAL A 196 -1.10 -12.51 -7.22
C VAL A 196 -0.86 -11.44 -6.15
N ILE A 197 -1.01 -10.16 -6.48
CA ILE A 197 -0.83 -9.05 -5.51
C ILE A 197 -1.92 -9.10 -4.43
N PHE A 198 -3.15 -9.42 -4.81
CA PHE A 198 -4.26 -9.54 -3.87
C PHE A 198 -4.01 -10.61 -2.81
N LEU A 199 -3.55 -11.79 -3.22
CA LEU A 199 -3.23 -12.91 -2.34
C LEU A 199 -1.91 -12.71 -1.58
N TRP A 200 -0.97 -11.91 -2.12
CA TRP A 200 0.26 -11.50 -1.46
C TRP A 200 0.00 -10.52 -0.31
N THR A 201 -1.02 -9.68 -0.43
CA THR A 201 -1.30 -8.60 0.54
C THR A 201 -1.54 -9.12 1.97
N PRO A 202 -2.36 -10.17 2.23
CA PRO A 202 -2.58 -10.65 3.59
C PRO A 202 -1.32 -11.18 4.28
N PRO A 203 -0.50 -12.08 3.72
CA PRO A 203 0.74 -12.52 4.34
C PRO A 203 1.70 -11.36 4.67
N HIS A 204 1.85 -10.43 3.74
CA HIS A 204 2.68 -9.24 3.90
C HIS A 204 2.20 -8.35 5.07
N PHE A 205 0.95 -7.95 5.04
CA PHE A 205 0.41 -7.01 6.04
C PHE A 205 0.17 -7.65 7.40
N TRP A 206 -0.21 -8.92 7.47
CA TRP A 206 -0.38 -9.57 8.77
C TRP A 206 0.96 -9.78 9.47
N ALA A 207 2.03 -10.09 8.75
CA ALA A 207 3.37 -10.12 9.31
C ALA A 207 3.76 -8.75 9.91
N LEU A 208 3.51 -7.66 9.19
CA LEU A 208 3.72 -6.30 9.69
C LEU A 208 2.84 -5.99 10.90
N ALA A 209 1.55 -6.36 10.83
CA ALA A 209 0.57 -6.08 11.87
C ALA A 209 0.83 -6.87 13.16
N MET A 210 1.44 -8.06 13.10
CA MET A 210 1.91 -8.78 14.29
C MET A 210 2.92 -7.94 15.08
N LYS A 211 3.85 -7.25 14.40
CA LYS A 211 4.82 -6.37 15.06
C LYS A 211 4.16 -5.12 15.67
N PHE A 212 3.15 -4.57 15.02
CA PHE A 212 2.49 -3.32 15.44
C PHE A 212 1.12 -3.57 16.08
N LYS A 213 0.90 -4.77 16.65
CA LYS A 213 -0.36 -5.19 17.27
C LYS A 213 -0.89 -4.16 18.26
N ASP A 214 -0.05 -3.68 19.18
CA ASP A 214 -0.43 -2.74 20.21
C ASP A 214 -0.83 -1.36 19.67
N ASP A 215 -0.20 -0.91 18.59
CA ASP A 215 -0.58 0.35 17.93
C ASP A 215 -1.99 0.25 17.33
N TYR A 216 -2.30 -0.86 16.67
CA TYR A 216 -3.63 -1.10 16.11
C TYR A 216 -4.69 -1.28 17.21
N ALA A 217 -4.36 -1.96 18.30
CA ALA A 217 -5.24 -2.14 19.44
C ALA A 217 -5.59 -0.80 20.09
N ARG A 218 -4.59 0.07 20.34
CA ARG A 218 -4.82 1.43 20.89
C ARG A 218 -5.71 2.30 20.00
N ALA A 219 -5.62 2.12 18.69
CA ALA A 219 -6.43 2.85 17.73
C ALA A 219 -7.81 2.22 17.47
N ASN A 220 -8.16 1.16 18.20
CA ASN A 220 -9.40 0.37 17.99
C ASN A 220 -9.57 -0.11 16.55
N VAL A 221 -8.47 -0.40 15.84
CA VAL A 221 -8.50 -0.96 14.49
C VAL A 221 -8.43 -2.49 14.60
N PRO A 222 -9.47 -3.24 14.21
CA PRO A 222 -9.55 -4.67 14.39
C PRO A 222 -8.72 -5.44 13.36
N MET A 223 -7.40 -5.20 13.32
CA MET A 223 -6.50 -6.00 12.49
C MET A 223 -6.50 -7.45 12.97
N LEU A 224 -6.39 -8.41 12.04
CA LEU A 224 -6.43 -9.82 12.39
C LEU A 224 -5.52 -10.20 13.58
N PRO A 225 -4.25 -9.74 13.67
CA PRO A 225 -3.41 -10.03 14.84
C PRO A 225 -3.89 -9.42 16.16
N VAL A 226 -4.79 -8.43 16.12
CA VAL A 226 -5.39 -7.83 17.34
C VAL A 226 -6.49 -8.74 17.90
N VAL A 227 -7.29 -9.34 17.02
CA VAL A 227 -8.54 -10.06 17.38
C VAL A 227 -8.38 -11.58 17.33
N ALA A 228 -7.27 -12.10 16.84
CA ALA A 228 -7.02 -13.54 16.71
C ALA A 228 -5.71 -13.94 17.42
N SER A 229 -5.62 -15.22 17.79
CA SER A 229 -4.38 -15.78 18.35
C SER A 229 -3.24 -15.80 17.34
N PRO A 230 -1.96 -15.70 17.75
CA PRO A 230 -0.83 -15.78 16.86
C PRO A 230 -0.85 -17.02 15.94
N ALA A 231 -1.22 -18.20 16.47
CA ALA A 231 -1.34 -19.43 15.70
C ALA A 231 -2.45 -19.38 14.63
N ALA A 232 -3.57 -18.71 14.91
CA ALA A 232 -4.62 -18.52 13.91
C ALA A 232 -4.16 -17.56 12.79
N VAL A 233 -3.37 -16.54 13.13
CA VAL A 233 -2.80 -15.59 12.15
C VAL A 233 -1.80 -16.28 11.24
N THR A 234 -0.83 -17.03 11.81
CA THR A 234 0.21 -17.70 11.01
C THR A 234 -0.36 -18.79 10.13
N ARG A 235 -1.38 -19.55 10.61
CA ARG A 235 -2.08 -20.52 9.76
C ARG A 235 -2.75 -19.86 8.55
N LYS A 236 -3.37 -18.68 8.73
CA LYS A 236 -3.94 -17.92 7.61
C LYS A 236 -2.86 -17.37 6.69
N ILE A 237 -1.71 -16.91 7.22
CA ILE A 237 -0.55 -16.51 6.42
C ILE A 237 -0.13 -17.66 5.51
N VAL A 238 0.05 -18.87 6.04
CA VAL A 238 0.42 -20.06 5.26
C VAL A 238 -0.61 -20.35 4.17
N LEU A 239 -1.91 -20.34 4.50
CA LEU A 239 -2.98 -20.59 3.52
C LEU A 239 -2.96 -19.60 2.35
N TYR A 240 -2.88 -18.30 2.65
CA TYR A 240 -2.81 -17.26 1.61
C TYR A 240 -1.50 -17.33 0.81
N SER A 241 -0.40 -17.78 1.43
CA SER A 241 0.87 -18.00 0.74
C SER A 241 0.77 -19.10 -0.30
N TYR A 242 0.10 -20.22 0.01
CA TYR A 242 -0.18 -21.27 -0.98
C TYR A 242 -1.08 -20.76 -2.11
N ALA A 243 -2.15 -20.05 -1.79
CA ALA A 243 -3.04 -19.47 -2.79
C ALA A 243 -2.29 -18.48 -3.71
N MET A 244 -1.42 -17.63 -3.13
CA MET A 244 -0.57 -16.70 -3.88
C MET A 244 0.38 -17.44 -4.83
N VAL A 245 1.07 -18.45 -4.36
CA VAL A 245 2.00 -19.24 -5.19
C VAL A 245 1.24 -19.95 -6.31
N ALA A 246 0.08 -20.53 -6.01
CA ALA A 246 -0.78 -21.12 -7.04
C ALA A 246 -1.20 -20.08 -8.09
N ALA A 247 -1.67 -18.89 -7.66
CA ALA A 247 -2.01 -17.81 -8.58
C ALA A 247 -0.82 -17.38 -9.45
N THR A 248 0.39 -17.35 -8.88
CA THR A 248 1.62 -17.03 -9.62
C THR A 248 1.86 -18.02 -10.76
N LEU A 249 1.61 -19.31 -10.54
CA LEU A 249 1.81 -20.34 -11.57
C LEU A 249 0.78 -20.25 -12.71
N PHE A 250 -0.41 -19.66 -12.48
CA PHE A 250 -1.39 -19.40 -13.56
C PHE A 250 -0.90 -18.41 -14.62
N LEU A 251 0.17 -17.64 -14.35
CA LEU A 251 0.79 -16.78 -15.35
C LEU A 251 1.71 -17.55 -16.32
N ALA A 252 2.11 -18.77 -16.00
CA ALA A 252 3.04 -19.60 -16.78
C ALA A 252 2.73 -19.65 -18.27
N PRO A 253 1.47 -19.91 -18.73
CA PRO A 253 1.14 -19.97 -20.16
C PRO A 253 1.39 -18.65 -20.90
N TYR A 254 1.43 -17.54 -20.20
CA TYR A 254 1.57 -16.19 -20.76
C TYR A 254 3.00 -15.65 -20.67
N ALA A 255 3.78 -16.11 -19.68
CA ALA A 255 5.13 -15.62 -19.38
C ALA A 255 6.24 -16.60 -19.76
N GLY A 256 5.92 -17.89 -20.02
CA GLY A 256 6.85 -18.90 -20.51
C GLY A 256 7.61 -19.65 -19.41
N TRP A 257 8.48 -20.59 -19.83
CA TRP A 257 9.14 -21.53 -18.92
C TRP A 257 10.17 -20.85 -18.00
N LEU A 258 10.87 -19.80 -18.48
CA LEU A 258 11.84 -19.05 -17.66
C LEU A 258 11.14 -18.43 -16.45
N TYR A 259 9.99 -17.80 -16.68
CA TYR A 259 9.14 -17.29 -15.63
C TYR A 259 8.69 -18.40 -14.68
N THR A 260 8.24 -19.53 -15.24
CA THR A 260 7.71 -20.66 -14.46
C THR A 260 8.76 -21.23 -13.52
N ALA A 261 9.98 -21.45 -14.00
CA ALA A 261 11.08 -21.96 -13.17
C ALA A 261 11.40 -21.00 -12.01
N ALA A 262 11.50 -19.70 -12.29
CA ALA A 262 11.73 -18.68 -11.27
C ALA A 262 10.56 -18.60 -10.28
N ALA A 263 9.31 -18.65 -10.75
CA ALA A 263 8.11 -18.59 -9.93
C ALA A 263 8.03 -19.79 -8.95
N VAL A 264 8.41 -21.00 -9.40
CA VAL A 264 8.50 -22.18 -8.54
C VAL A 264 9.56 -22.00 -7.46
N GLY A 265 10.78 -21.55 -7.82
CA GLY A 265 11.86 -21.32 -6.86
C GLY A 265 11.52 -20.24 -5.82
N LEU A 266 10.99 -19.09 -6.28
CA LEU A 266 10.56 -17.99 -5.40
C LEU A 266 9.38 -18.41 -4.51
N GLY A 267 8.42 -19.16 -5.08
CA GLY A 267 7.27 -19.70 -4.35
C GLY A 267 7.69 -20.67 -3.24
N ALA A 268 8.58 -21.62 -3.54
CA ALA A 268 9.13 -22.55 -2.56
C ALA A 268 9.85 -21.80 -1.42
N TRP A 269 10.67 -20.81 -1.76
CA TRP A 269 11.37 -19.98 -0.78
C TRP A 269 10.38 -19.23 0.14
N PHE A 270 9.32 -18.64 -0.43
CA PHE A 270 8.28 -17.94 0.35
C PHE A 270 7.52 -18.89 1.29
N LEU A 271 7.11 -20.06 0.78
CA LEU A 271 6.38 -21.07 1.56
C LEU A 271 7.22 -21.61 2.72
N LEU A 272 8.51 -21.87 2.49
CA LEU A 272 9.44 -22.30 3.55
C LEU A 272 9.47 -21.26 4.70
N GLU A 273 9.52 -19.97 4.37
CA GLU A 273 9.56 -18.93 5.39
C GLU A 273 8.22 -18.74 6.11
N ALA A 274 7.11 -18.89 5.39
CA ALA A 274 5.78 -18.85 6.00
C ALA A 274 5.59 -20.02 7.00
N HIS A 275 6.05 -21.23 6.64
CA HIS A 275 6.04 -22.38 7.54
C HIS A 275 6.99 -22.23 8.72
N ARG A 276 8.17 -21.62 8.54
CA ARG A 276 9.08 -21.32 9.66
C ARG A 276 8.44 -20.40 10.67
N LEU A 277 7.74 -19.36 10.21
CA LEU A 277 7.01 -18.45 11.12
C LEU A 277 5.90 -19.19 11.87
N ASP A 278 5.14 -20.06 11.19
CA ASP A 278 4.07 -20.84 11.82
C ASP A 278 4.64 -21.83 12.86
N ALA A 279 5.75 -22.50 12.53
CA ALA A 279 6.43 -23.40 13.46
C ALA A 279 6.95 -22.68 14.70
N GLN A 280 7.58 -21.51 14.58
CA GLN A 280 8.03 -20.69 15.71
C GLN A 280 6.88 -20.37 16.68
N VAL A 281 5.73 -19.99 16.17
CA VAL A 281 4.57 -19.66 17.01
C VAL A 281 4.02 -20.89 17.73
N ARG A 282 4.12 -22.10 17.13
CA ARG A 282 3.58 -23.32 17.71
C ARG A 282 4.50 -24.01 18.71
N THR A 283 5.83 -23.99 18.45
CA THR A 283 6.81 -24.75 19.22
C THR A 283 7.35 -23.97 20.42
N ASP A 284 7.64 -22.69 20.24
CA ASP A 284 8.38 -21.95 21.26
C ASP A 284 7.49 -21.34 22.34
N GLY A 285 6.15 -21.35 22.16
CA GLY A 285 5.20 -20.69 23.06
C GLY A 285 5.57 -19.20 23.27
N THR A 286 6.49 -18.68 22.45
CA THR A 286 7.00 -17.32 22.56
C THR A 286 5.98 -16.35 22.02
N ASP A 287 5.56 -15.41 22.86
CA ASP A 287 4.74 -14.27 22.46
C ASP A 287 5.45 -13.31 21.48
N LYS A 288 6.66 -13.65 21.03
CA LYS A 288 7.52 -12.80 20.18
C LYS A 288 8.05 -13.53 18.95
N PRO A 289 7.17 -13.97 18.02
CA PRO A 289 7.63 -14.48 16.73
C PRO A 289 8.38 -13.39 15.96
N PHE A 290 9.26 -13.80 15.02
CA PHE A 290 10.00 -12.85 14.15
C PHE A 290 9.30 -12.60 12.82
N PRO A 291 8.12 -11.96 12.80
CA PRO A 291 7.32 -11.78 11.58
C PRO A 291 7.99 -10.84 10.58
N MET A 292 8.93 -10.00 11.01
CA MET A 292 9.58 -9.03 10.14
C MET A 292 10.46 -9.67 9.07
N ARG A 293 10.96 -10.89 9.30
CA ARG A 293 11.69 -11.64 8.28
C ARG A 293 10.78 -11.99 7.11
N LEU A 294 9.59 -12.53 7.38
CA LEU A 294 8.59 -12.80 6.34
C LEU A 294 8.13 -11.50 5.65
N PHE A 295 7.95 -10.41 6.40
CA PHE A 295 7.60 -9.10 5.85
C PHE A 295 8.62 -8.61 4.81
N HIS A 296 9.92 -8.61 5.14
CA HIS A 296 10.95 -8.17 4.18
C HIS A 296 11.09 -9.14 3.01
N LEU A 297 11.01 -10.45 3.27
CA LEU A 297 11.03 -11.46 2.22
C LEU A 297 9.85 -11.32 1.26
N SER A 298 8.67 -10.95 1.75
CA SER A 298 7.50 -10.73 0.90
C SER A 298 7.70 -9.59 -0.11
N ILE A 299 8.42 -8.53 0.29
CA ILE A 299 8.80 -7.44 -0.62
C ILE A 299 9.77 -7.97 -1.68
N ALA A 300 10.82 -8.69 -1.25
CA ALA A 300 11.80 -9.29 -2.16
C ALA A 300 11.14 -10.25 -3.14
N TYR A 301 10.25 -11.12 -2.66
CA TYR A 301 9.48 -12.05 -3.49
C TYR A 301 8.73 -11.32 -4.61
N LEU A 302 7.91 -10.32 -4.25
CA LEU A 302 7.10 -9.60 -5.23
C LEU A 302 7.99 -8.85 -6.24
N THR A 303 9.03 -8.18 -5.75
CA THR A 303 9.96 -7.45 -6.62
C THR A 303 10.66 -8.39 -7.60
N LEU A 304 11.24 -9.49 -7.13
CA LEU A 304 11.92 -10.46 -7.99
C LEU A 304 10.96 -11.11 -8.99
N LEU A 305 9.74 -11.45 -8.57
CA LEU A 305 8.73 -12.00 -9.45
C LEU A 305 8.42 -11.05 -10.61
N PHE A 306 8.20 -9.76 -10.32
CA PHE A 306 7.92 -8.76 -11.36
C PHE A 306 9.14 -8.45 -12.23
N VAL A 307 10.36 -8.51 -11.69
CA VAL A 307 11.59 -8.45 -12.51
C VAL A 307 11.63 -9.63 -13.49
N VAL A 308 11.30 -10.84 -13.04
CA VAL A 308 11.25 -12.01 -13.93
C VAL A 308 10.13 -11.86 -14.98
N VAL A 309 8.97 -11.30 -14.64
CA VAL A 309 7.92 -10.95 -15.62
C VAL A 309 8.46 -10.01 -16.70
N ALA A 310 9.19 -8.96 -16.29
CA ALA A 310 9.81 -8.02 -17.23
C ALA A 310 10.84 -8.68 -18.15
N VAL A 311 11.73 -9.48 -17.58
CA VAL A 311 12.78 -10.20 -18.32
C VAL A 311 12.15 -11.20 -19.32
N ALA A 312 11.18 -11.99 -18.88
CA ALA A 312 10.47 -12.94 -19.73
C ALA A 312 9.67 -12.25 -20.87
N ALA A 313 9.17 -11.03 -20.63
CA ALA A 313 8.49 -10.25 -21.65
C ALA A 313 9.44 -9.75 -22.76
N LEU A 314 10.68 -9.42 -22.39
CA LEU A 314 11.67 -8.86 -23.31
C LEU A 314 12.48 -9.91 -24.06
N LEU A 315 12.75 -11.06 -23.41
CA LEU A 315 13.55 -12.11 -24.02
C LEU A 315 12.68 -13.01 -24.92
N PRO A 316 13.13 -13.31 -26.14
CA PRO A 316 12.44 -14.27 -27.01
C PRO A 316 12.62 -15.73 -26.49
N VAL A 317 13.63 -15.95 -25.67
CA VAL A 317 13.97 -17.26 -25.07
C VAL A 317 13.04 -17.54 -23.89
N GLY A 318 12.48 -18.73 -23.85
CA GLY A 318 11.63 -19.14 -22.73
C GLY A 318 10.13 -19.00 -22.97
N ARG A 319 9.72 -18.61 -24.17
CA ARG A 319 8.30 -18.67 -24.61
C ARG A 319 7.95 -20.12 -24.98
N TRP A 320 6.69 -20.48 -24.70
CA TRP A 320 6.13 -21.76 -25.18
C TRP A 320 5.93 -21.74 -26.67
#